data_9183853e73a9d9ee1363ec844989f18b
#
_entry.id   9183853e73a9d9ee1363ec844989f18b
#
_cell.length_a   1.000
_cell.length_b   1.000
_cell.length_c   1.000
_cell.angle_alpha   90.00
_cell.angle_beta   90.00
_cell.angle_gamma   90.00
#
_symmetry.space_group_name_H-M   'P 1'
#
loop_
_entity.id
_entity.type
_entity.pdbx_description
1 polymer ?
#
loop_
_entity_poly.entity_id
_entity_poly.type
_entity_poly.pdbx_seq_one_letter_code
_entity_poly.pdbx_strand_id
1 'polypeptide(L)'
;GRVALLTGGRVKIGYQAGLKLLRAGAQLIVTTRFPRDSAARYAQEPDFGDWGHRLEVFGLDLRHTPSVEAFCHELMGKLPRLDFIINNACQTVRRPPEFYAHMMEGETAALHATPEHIRKLLGSYEGLRSYNMLPESRLPESRLPESRLAEGRLPEAVASAMQVAIGQDISETAGLTRSAELSQVPLLAEELLGQKHLFPEGRLDQDLQQVDLRGRNSWRLLMHEVPSVELLETQLVNAIAPFLINARLKPLMLRTEAGTEPSRDKHIVNVSAVEGQFYRRFKTTKHPHTNMAKAALNMMTRTSAADYYADGIHMNSVDTGWVTDEDPAHIATRKVAEHRFHPPLDIVDGAARIVDPIGRTLAVRARHCRPAVVDVGLLLQVDAALHALSCQLVPGQLRGVVRGPQGGDSADVRRQVGGERVRRDRKRGHKAVE
;
A
#
# COMPACT_ATOMS: atom_id res chain seq x y z
N GLY A 1 -19.97 3.83 -13.67
CA GLY A 1 -20.39 2.58 -13.10
C GLY A 1 -19.31 1.49 -13.01
N ARG A 2 -17.97 1.80 -12.93
CA ARG A 2 -16.92 0.83 -12.63
C ARG A 2 -16.79 0.64 -11.12
N VAL A 3 -16.46 -0.57 -10.67
CA VAL A 3 -16.28 -0.91 -9.27
C VAL A 3 -14.80 -0.93 -8.94
N ALA A 4 -14.39 -0.17 -7.93
CA ALA A 4 -13.00 -0.02 -7.49
C ALA A 4 -12.82 -0.39 -6.03
N LEU A 5 -11.73 -1.09 -5.71
CA LEU A 5 -11.23 -1.30 -4.36
C LEU A 5 -9.96 -0.47 -4.17
N LEU A 6 -9.92 0.34 -3.11
CA LEU A 6 -8.77 1.15 -2.73
C LEU A 6 -8.36 0.87 -1.30
N THR A 7 -7.16 0.38 -1.08
CA THR A 7 -6.62 0.22 0.27
C THR A 7 -5.96 1.49 0.77
N GLY A 8 -6.16 1.84 2.06
CA GLY A 8 -5.54 3.01 2.67
C GLY A 8 -6.09 4.35 2.16
N GLY A 9 -7.41 4.45 1.92
CA GLY A 9 -8.05 5.64 1.38
C GLY A 9 -8.45 6.72 2.39
N ARG A 10 -7.95 6.69 3.64
CA ARG A 10 -8.38 7.63 4.70
C ARG A 10 -7.75 9.02 4.59
N VAL A 11 -6.49 9.12 4.22
CA VAL A 11 -5.70 10.36 4.23
C VAL A 11 -4.71 10.40 3.06
N LYS A 12 -4.11 11.55 2.85
CA LYS A 12 -3.03 11.80 1.88
C LYS A 12 -3.38 11.36 0.46
N ILE A 13 -2.43 10.72 -0.20
CA ILE A 13 -2.52 10.26 -1.61
C ILE A 13 -3.72 9.34 -1.84
N GLY A 14 -3.95 8.39 -0.91
CA GLY A 14 -5.08 7.45 -1.02
C GLY A 14 -6.44 8.13 -0.97
N TYR A 15 -6.60 9.12 -0.08
CA TYR A 15 -7.82 9.91 0.01
C TYR A 15 -8.10 10.67 -1.29
N GLN A 16 -7.08 11.36 -1.82
CA GLN A 16 -7.19 12.10 -3.09
C GLN A 16 -7.44 11.17 -4.29
N ALA A 17 -6.85 9.97 -4.31
CA ALA A 17 -7.14 8.97 -5.32
C ALA A 17 -8.60 8.48 -5.25
N GLY A 18 -9.10 8.27 -4.03
CA GLY A 18 -10.51 7.92 -3.79
C GLY A 18 -11.47 8.99 -4.33
N LEU A 19 -11.21 10.27 -4.03
CA LEU A 19 -12.01 11.39 -4.55
C LEU A 19 -11.99 11.46 -6.08
N LYS A 20 -10.82 11.29 -6.71
CA LYS A 20 -10.71 11.26 -8.19
C LYS A 20 -11.56 10.14 -8.80
N LEU A 21 -11.57 8.93 -8.22
CA LEU A 21 -12.37 7.82 -8.69
C LEU A 21 -13.88 8.07 -8.50
N LEU A 22 -14.30 8.60 -7.34
CA LEU A 22 -15.70 8.93 -7.07
C LEU A 22 -16.22 10.01 -8.02
N ARG A 23 -15.46 11.08 -8.21
CA ARG A 23 -15.76 12.18 -9.15
C ARG A 23 -15.79 11.70 -10.60
N ALA A 24 -15.00 10.67 -10.95
CA ALA A 24 -15.03 10.01 -12.25
C ALA A 24 -16.18 9.00 -12.41
N GLY A 25 -17.07 8.83 -11.43
CA GLY A 25 -18.25 7.98 -11.50
C GLY A 25 -18.06 6.53 -11.09
N ALA A 26 -16.96 6.18 -10.40
CA ALA A 26 -16.76 4.84 -9.88
C ALA A 26 -17.63 4.58 -8.64
N GLN A 27 -18.04 3.33 -8.44
CA GLN A 27 -18.43 2.79 -7.15
C GLN A 27 -17.14 2.42 -6.42
N LEU A 28 -16.92 2.98 -5.24
CA LEU A 28 -15.64 2.85 -4.53
C LEU A 28 -15.80 2.14 -3.19
N ILE A 29 -14.99 1.13 -2.99
CA ILE A 29 -14.77 0.46 -1.70
C ILE A 29 -13.43 0.91 -1.16
N VAL A 30 -13.42 1.53 0.02
CA VAL A 30 -12.23 1.98 0.71
C VAL A 30 -11.96 1.09 1.90
N THR A 31 -10.71 0.68 2.13
CA THR A 31 -10.31 0.03 3.37
C THR A 31 -9.36 0.91 4.18
N THR A 32 -9.52 0.88 5.50
CA THR A 32 -8.68 1.59 6.46
C THR A 32 -8.77 0.93 7.83
N ARG A 33 -7.80 1.19 8.72
CA ARG A 33 -7.91 0.77 10.13
C ARG A 33 -8.95 1.60 10.91
N PHE A 34 -9.25 2.82 10.45
CA PHE A 34 -10.13 3.78 11.10
C PHE A 34 -11.28 4.16 10.16
N PRO A 35 -12.31 3.30 10.04
CA PRO A 35 -13.36 3.47 9.05
C PRO A 35 -14.31 4.63 9.37
N ARG A 36 -14.59 4.91 10.64
CA ARG A 36 -15.52 6.00 11.01
C ARG A 36 -14.89 7.37 10.79
N ASP A 37 -13.62 7.56 11.18
CA ASP A 37 -12.86 8.77 10.85
C ASP A 37 -12.77 8.97 9.32
N SER A 38 -12.52 7.89 8.58
CA SER A 38 -12.49 7.94 7.12
C SER A 38 -13.84 8.36 6.53
N ALA A 39 -14.94 7.73 6.95
CA ALA A 39 -16.27 8.05 6.47
C ALA A 39 -16.66 9.52 6.81
N ALA A 40 -16.30 10.00 8.00
CA ALA A 40 -16.53 11.39 8.39
C ALA A 40 -15.78 12.38 7.52
N ARG A 41 -14.51 12.07 7.14
CA ARG A 41 -13.70 12.90 6.24
C ARG A 41 -14.32 13.02 4.85
N TYR A 42 -14.72 11.89 4.25
CA TYR A 42 -15.40 11.90 2.94
C TYR A 42 -16.73 12.66 2.99
N ALA A 43 -17.49 12.53 4.10
CA ALA A 43 -18.77 13.22 4.25
C ALA A 43 -18.66 14.76 4.40
N GLN A 44 -17.45 15.28 4.66
CA GLN A 44 -17.17 16.72 4.74
C GLN A 44 -16.84 17.36 3.38
N GLU A 45 -16.66 16.57 2.32
CA GLU A 45 -16.37 17.13 1.01
C GLU A 45 -17.56 17.93 0.46
N PRO A 46 -17.33 19.11 -0.13
CA PRO A 46 -18.40 19.97 -0.62
C PRO A 46 -19.33 19.30 -1.64
N ASP A 47 -18.80 18.37 -2.44
CA ASP A 47 -19.50 17.62 -3.49
C ASP A 47 -19.95 16.22 -3.05
N PHE A 48 -19.96 15.94 -1.73
CA PHE A 48 -20.34 14.64 -1.18
C PHE A 48 -21.74 14.18 -1.65
N GLY A 49 -22.69 15.10 -1.80
CA GLY A 49 -24.04 14.80 -2.26
C GLY A 49 -24.09 14.12 -3.65
N ASP A 50 -23.10 14.39 -4.51
CA ASP A 50 -23.09 13.88 -5.89
C ASP A 50 -22.60 12.41 -5.97
N TRP A 51 -21.80 11.97 -5.02
CA TRP A 51 -21.13 10.66 -5.10
C TRP A 51 -21.15 9.84 -3.81
N GLY A 52 -21.58 10.38 -2.67
CA GLY A 52 -21.56 9.68 -1.39
C GLY A 52 -22.29 8.33 -1.41
N HIS A 53 -23.35 8.22 -2.21
CA HIS A 53 -24.11 6.97 -2.42
C HIS A 53 -23.32 5.85 -3.12
N ARG A 54 -22.14 6.17 -3.69
CA ARG A 54 -21.26 5.23 -4.39
C ARG A 54 -20.02 4.84 -3.56
N LEU A 55 -19.90 5.34 -2.32
CA LEU A 55 -18.78 5.05 -1.43
C LEU A 55 -19.21 4.07 -0.36
N GLU A 56 -18.37 3.07 -0.11
CA GLU A 56 -18.44 2.17 1.02
C GLU A 56 -17.07 2.07 1.71
N VAL A 57 -17.05 2.17 3.05
CA VAL A 57 -15.83 2.17 3.86
C VAL A 57 -15.82 0.97 4.79
N PHE A 58 -14.75 0.17 4.70
CA PHE A 58 -14.51 -0.99 5.56
C PHE A 58 -13.35 -0.73 6.52
N GLY A 59 -13.51 -1.21 7.77
CA GLY A 59 -12.40 -1.40 8.67
C GLY A 59 -11.58 -2.61 8.24
N LEU A 60 -10.26 -2.45 8.06
CA LEU A 60 -9.36 -3.56 7.75
C LEU A 60 -7.93 -3.24 8.19
N ASP A 61 -7.38 -4.09 9.05
CA ASP A 61 -5.96 -4.05 9.38
C ASP A 61 -5.19 -5.05 8.51
N LEU A 62 -4.40 -4.54 7.59
CA LEU A 62 -3.62 -5.35 6.64
C LEU A 62 -2.49 -6.17 7.28
N ARG A 63 -2.19 -5.92 8.57
CA ARG A 63 -1.26 -6.74 9.35
C ARG A 63 -1.87 -8.09 9.75
N HIS A 64 -3.19 -8.18 9.78
CA HIS A 64 -3.92 -9.38 10.16
C HIS A 64 -4.39 -10.14 8.92
N THR A 65 -3.57 -11.07 8.44
CA THR A 65 -3.83 -11.82 7.19
C THR A 65 -5.15 -12.60 7.17
N PRO A 66 -5.63 -13.23 8.27
CA PRO A 66 -6.95 -13.87 8.28
C PRO A 66 -8.08 -12.89 7.96
N SER A 67 -8.01 -11.66 8.47
CA SER A 67 -9.00 -10.61 8.14
C SER A 67 -8.93 -10.17 6.69
N VAL A 68 -7.74 -10.17 6.08
CA VAL A 68 -7.60 -9.89 4.64
C VAL A 68 -8.28 -10.98 3.82
N GLU A 69 -8.11 -12.25 4.18
CA GLU A 69 -8.79 -13.38 3.54
C GLU A 69 -10.32 -13.29 3.74
N ALA A 70 -10.79 -13.04 4.96
CA ALA A 70 -12.22 -12.87 5.26
C ALA A 70 -12.84 -11.70 4.49
N PHE A 71 -12.15 -10.58 4.39
CA PHE A 71 -12.58 -9.42 3.59
C PHE A 71 -12.69 -9.76 2.09
N CYS A 72 -11.72 -10.46 1.54
CA CYS A 72 -11.80 -10.91 0.15
C CYS A 72 -12.99 -11.85 -0.07
N HIS A 73 -13.26 -12.75 0.88
CA HIS A 73 -14.40 -13.65 0.83
C HIS A 73 -15.73 -12.88 0.88
N GLU A 74 -15.87 -11.88 1.76
CA GLU A 74 -17.03 -11.00 1.84
C GLU A 74 -17.28 -10.31 0.49
N LEU A 75 -16.25 -9.72 -0.13
CA LEU A 75 -16.38 -9.06 -1.42
C LEU A 75 -16.78 -10.03 -2.54
N MET A 76 -16.25 -11.26 -2.50
CA MET A 76 -16.61 -12.31 -3.46
C MET A 76 -18.10 -12.68 -3.38
N GLY A 77 -18.69 -12.67 -2.19
CA GLY A 77 -20.11 -12.93 -1.97
C GLY A 77 -21.01 -11.72 -2.31
N LYS A 78 -20.53 -10.52 -2.04
CA LYS A 78 -21.32 -9.29 -2.12
C LYS A 78 -21.34 -8.65 -3.51
N LEU A 79 -20.20 -8.61 -4.18
CA LEU A 79 -20.05 -7.84 -5.41
C LEU A 79 -20.36 -8.68 -6.67
N PRO A 80 -21.07 -8.10 -7.64
CA PRO A 80 -21.27 -8.76 -8.92
C PRO A 80 -19.97 -8.82 -9.77
N ARG A 81 -19.11 -7.81 -9.65
CA ARG A 81 -17.82 -7.68 -10.37
C ARG A 81 -16.87 -6.75 -9.65
N LEU A 82 -15.60 -6.77 -10.04
CA LEU A 82 -14.58 -5.80 -9.64
C LEU A 82 -13.79 -5.39 -10.89
N ASP A 83 -13.60 -4.08 -11.08
CA ASP A 83 -12.89 -3.55 -12.24
C ASP A 83 -11.48 -3.08 -11.87
N PHE A 84 -11.31 -2.45 -10.71
CA PHE A 84 -10.04 -1.87 -10.30
C PHE A 84 -9.66 -2.30 -8.87
N ILE A 85 -8.38 -2.67 -8.68
CA ILE A 85 -7.76 -2.84 -7.37
C ILE A 85 -6.60 -1.85 -7.27
N ILE A 86 -6.60 -1.03 -6.22
CA ILE A 86 -5.54 -0.07 -5.94
C ILE A 86 -4.95 -0.39 -4.58
N ASN A 87 -3.78 -1.02 -4.57
CA ASN A 87 -3.01 -1.33 -3.38
C ASN A 87 -2.17 -0.11 -3.00
N ASN A 88 -2.82 0.88 -2.34
CA ASN A 88 -2.18 2.12 -1.92
C ASN A 88 -1.72 2.10 -0.46
N ALA A 89 -2.36 1.33 0.42
CA ALA A 89 -1.96 1.26 1.82
C ALA A 89 -0.47 0.91 1.97
N CYS A 90 0.25 1.71 2.76
CA CYS A 90 1.68 1.55 2.98
C CYS A 90 2.06 1.92 4.42
N GLN A 91 2.91 1.12 5.02
CA GLN A 91 3.59 1.46 6.26
C GLN A 91 5.02 1.89 5.93
N THR A 92 5.25 3.20 5.85
CA THR A 92 6.57 3.80 5.65
C THR A 92 7.25 4.06 6.99
N VAL A 93 6.48 4.58 7.94
CA VAL A 93 6.88 4.83 9.32
C VAL A 93 5.90 4.13 10.24
N ARG A 94 6.43 3.28 11.14
CA ARG A 94 5.63 2.66 12.18
C ARG A 94 5.20 3.71 13.20
N ARG A 95 3.91 3.80 13.45
CA ARG A 95 3.31 4.71 14.45
C ARG A 95 2.85 3.88 15.65
N PRO A 96 3.21 4.27 16.88
CA PRO A 96 2.77 3.57 18.09
C PRO A 96 1.28 3.80 18.39
N PRO A 97 0.69 3.06 19.34
CA PRO A 97 -0.71 3.20 19.72
C PRO A 97 -1.14 4.63 20.04
N GLU A 98 -0.32 5.37 20.81
CA GLU A 98 -0.63 6.74 21.24
C GLU A 98 -0.80 7.73 20.07
N PHE A 99 -0.15 7.48 18.94
CA PHE A 99 -0.33 8.30 17.74
C PHE A 99 -1.80 8.30 17.25
N TYR A 100 -2.52 7.21 17.48
CA TYR A 100 -3.90 7.02 17.02
C TYR A 100 -4.94 7.18 18.14
N ALA A 101 -4.52 7.36 19.37
CA ALA A 101 -5.41 7.37 20.54
C ALA A 101 -6.56 8.39 20.42
N HIS A 102 -6.29 9.56 19.83
CA HIS A 102 -7.28 10.62 19.62
C HIS A 102 -8.47 10.22 18.71
N MET A 103 -8.34 9.18 17.89
CA MET A 103 -9.42 8.70 17.02
C MET A 103 -10.28 7.65 17.69
N MET A 104 -9.81 7.04 18.78
CA MET A 104 -10.45 5.85 19.34
C MET A 104 -11.84 6.13 19.92
N GLU A 105 -12.07 7.32 20.48
CA GLU A 105 -13.39 7.72 20.97
C GLU A 105 -14.45 7.62 19.85
N GLY A 106 -14.15 8.17 18.67
CA GLY A 106 -15.05 8.09 17.52
C GLY A 106 -15.21 6.67 16.97
N GLU A 107 -14.11 5.90 16.90
CA GLU A 107 -14.13 4.53 16.36
C GLU A 107 -14.87 3.54 17.28
N THR A 108 -14.85 3.75 18.59
CA THR A 108 -15.50 2.86 19.59
C THR A 108 -16.86 3.37 20.08
N ALA A 109 -17.27 4.58 19.70
CA ALA A 109 -18.56 5.15 20.07
C ALA A 109 -19.73 4.23 19.69
N ALA A 110 -20.85 4.35 20.39
CA ALA A 110 -22.06 3.63 20.04
C ALA A 110 -22.55 4.03 18.63
N LEU A 111 -23.01 3.06 17.85
CA LEU A 111 -23.38 3.28 16.44
C LEU A 111 -24.45 4.38 16.27
N HIS A 112 -25.40 4.48 17.21
CA HIS A 112 -26.47 5.50 17.19
C HIS A 112 -25.94 6.93 17.38
N ALA A 113 -24.73 7.10 17.95
CA ALA A 113 -24.09 8.41 18.08
C ALA A 113 -23.44 8.88 16.76
N THR A 114 -23.29 8.00 15.78
CA THR A 114 -22.77 8.34 14.46
C THR A 114 -23.90 8.90 13.59
N PRO A 115 -23.73 10.08 12.94
CA PRO A 115 -24.72 10.65 12.02
C PRO A 115 -25.12 9.66 10.91
N GLU A 116 -26.40 9.66 10.53
CA GLU A 116 -26.96 8.67 9.59
C GLU A 116 -26.23 8.64 8.24
N HIS A 117 -25.89 9.80 7.69
CA HIS A 117 -25.19 9.91 6.40
C HIS A 117 -23.78 9.31 6.45
N ILE A 118 -23.08 9.39 7.59
CA ILE A 118 -21.78 8.74 7.81
C ILE A 118 -21.98 7.23 8.00
N ARG A 119 -22.98 6.84 8.80
CA ARG A 119 -23.29 5.43 9.08
C ARG A 119 -23.63 4.66 7.81
N LYS A 120 -24.32 5.27 6.85
CA LYS A 120 -24.63 4.66 5.54
C LYS A 120 -23.38 4.28 4.75
N LEU A 121 -22.27 5.02 4.90
CA LEU A 121 -21.01 4.71 4.25
C LEU A 121 -20.32 3.46 4.82
N LEU A 122 -20.66 3.10 6.05
CA LEU A 122 -20.08 1.95 6.75
C LEU A 122 -20.78 0.62 6.44
N GLY A 123 -21.96 0.66 5.84
CA GLY A 123 -22.70 -0.47 5.25
C GLY A 123 -22.46 -1.83 5.92
N SER A 124 -21.92 -2.77 5.14
CA SER A 124 -21.62 -4.14 5.61
C SER A 124 -20.58 -4.20 6.72
N TYR A 125 -19.67 -3.23 6.84
CA TYR A 125 -18.68 -3.20 7.91
C TYR A 125 -19.32 -3.20 9.30
N GLU A 126 -20.33 -2.36 9.53
CA GLU A 126 -21.01 -2.32 10.84
C GLU A 126 -21.84 -3.59 11.09
N GLY A 127 -22.35 -4.20 10.05
CA GLY A 127 -23.00 -5.53 10.14
C GLY A 127 -22.03 -6.61 10.58
N LEU A 128 -20.83 -6.69 9.97
CA LEU A 128 -19.77 -7.60 10.36
C LEU A 128 -19.28 -7.36 11.80
N ARG A 129 -19.10 -6.08 12.17
CA ARG A 129 -18.71 -5.68 13.53
C ARG A 129 -19.72 -6.11 14.57
N SER A 130 -21.01 -5.90 14.31
CA SER A 130 -22.10 -6.25 15.22
C SER A 130 -22.24 -7.76 15.39
N TYR A 131 -21.98 -8.54 14.34
CA TYR A 131 -22.06 -9.99 14.38
C TYR A 131 -21.07 -10.61 15.38
N ASN A 132 -19.85 -10.09 15.46
CA ASN A 132 -18.82 -10.57 16.39
C ASN A 132 -18.98 -10.03 17.82
N MET A 133 -19.95 -9.14 18.07
CA MET A 133 -20.26 -8.62 19.41
C MET A 133 -21.40 -9.42 20.09
N LEU A 134 -21.89 -10.48 19.48
CA LEU A 134 -22.85 -11.38 20.15
C LEU A 134 -22.14 -12.15 21.28
N PRO A 135 -22.74 -12.28 22.47
CA PRO A 135 -22.12 -12.97 23.58
C PRO A 135 -21.80 -14.44 23.21
N GLU A 136 -20.69 -14.94 23.73
CA GLU A 136 -20.09 -16.26 23.51
C GLU A 136 -20.98 -17.50 23.80
N SER A 137 -22.23 -17.33 24.14
CA SER A 137 -23.14 -18.41 24.54
C SER A 137 -23.64 -19.32 23.41
N ARG A 138 -23.11 -19.24 22.18
CA ARG A 138 -23.54 -20.05 21.05
C ARG A 138 -22.43 -20.69 20.20
N LEU A 139 -21.18 -20.73 20.64
CA LEU A 139 -20.18 -21.56 19.98
C LEU A 139 -20.24 -22.98 20.57
N PRO A 140 -20.33 -24.03 19.74
CA PRO A 140 -20.20 -25.39 20.24
C PRO A 140 -18.78 -25.56 20.82
N GLU A 141 -18.70 -26.04 22.06
CA GLU A 141 -17.47 -26.41 22.75
C GLU A 141 -16.72 -27.48 21.94
N SER A 142 -15.87 -27.07 21.00
CA SER A 142 -14.85 -27.97 20.46
C SER A 142 -13.65 -27.94 21.41
N ARG A 143 -13.64 -28.89 22.35
CA ARG A 143 -12.51 -29.21 23.23
C ARG A 143 -11.26 -29.47 22.40
N LEU A 144 -10.29 -28.58 22.43
CA LEU A 144 -8.92 -28.92 22.08
C LEU A 144 -8.28 -29.67 23.29
N PRO A 145 -7.57 -30.80 23.07
CA PRO A 145 -6.97 -31.55 24.16
C PRO A 145 -5.81 -30.78 24.81
N GLU A 146 -5.84 -30.71 26.12
CA GLU A 146 -4.88 -30.03 27.02
C GLU A 146 -3.47 -30.67 27.10
N SER A 147 -3.03 -31.41 26.14
CA SER A 147 -1.73 -32.06 26.24
C SER A 147 -0.77 -31.65 25.14
N ARG A 148 -0.08 -30.53 25.31
CA ARG A 148 1.28 -30.25 24.79
C ARG A 148 1.74 -28.79 25.07
N LEU A 149 1.86 -28.41 26.32
CA LEU A 149 2.67 -27.25 26.75
C LEU A 149 3.47 -27.67 27.99
N ALA A 150 4.50 -28.44 27.78
CA ALA A 150 5.52 -28.64 28.78
C ALA A 150 6.86 -28.10 28.28
N GLU A 151 7.49 -27.30 29.17
CA GLU A 151 8.89 -26.91 29.18
C GLU A 151 9.33 -25.72 28.36
N GLY A 152 9.21 -24.56 28.99
CA GLY A 152 9.83 -23.28 28.62
C GLY A 152 9.26 -22.15 29.49
N ARG A 153 9.67 -22.05 30.77
CA ARG A 153 9.18 -20.99 31.67
C ARG A 153 9.61 -19.61 31.18
N LEU A 154 8.68 -18.86 30.64
CA LEU A 154 8.77 -17.42 30.49
C LEU A 154 8.62 -16.73 31.87
N PRO A 155 9.28 -15.59 32.16
CA PRO A 155 9.08 -14.82 33.36
C PRO A 155 7.60 -14.51 33.61
N GLU A 156 7.15 -14.67 34.85
CA GLU A 156 5.73 -14.59 35.24
C GLU A 156 5.05 -13.25 34.88
N ALA A 157 5.81 -12.15 34.86
CA ALA A 157 5.31 -10.83 34.40
C ALA A 157 5.03 -10.77 32.90
N VAL A 158 5.83 -11.49 32.08
CA VAL A 158 5.62 -11.59 30.62
C VAL A 158 4.47 -12.55 30.32
N ALA A 159 4.36 -13.64 31.07
CA ALA A 159 3.25 -14.58 30.97
C ALA A 159 1.91 -13.93 31.36
N SER A 160 1.90 -13.09 32.41
CA SER A 160 0.70 -12.36 32.83
C SER A 160 0.27 -11.28 31.82
N ALA A 161 1.23 -10.52 31.27
CA ALA A 161 0.95 -9.55 30.20
C ALA A 161 0.50 -10.23 28.89
N MET A 162 1.08 -11.39 28.55
CA MET A 162 0.62 -12.20 27.43
C MET A 162 -0.75 -12.85 27.70
N GLN A 163 -1.05 -13.29 28.92
CA GLN A 163 -2.37 -13.83 29.26
C GLN A 163 -3.48 -12.78 29.20
N VAL A 164 -3.21 -11.52 29.56
CA VAL A 164 -4.16 -10.41 29.36
C VAL A 164 -4.33 -10.09 27.88
N ALA A 165 -3.29 -10.24 27.06
CA ALA A 165 -3.36 -10.03 25.62
C ALA A 165 -3.95 -11.25 24.86
N ILE A 166 -3.75 -12.48 25.34
CA ILE A 166 -4.24 -13.75 24.75
C ILE A 166 -5.66 -14.10 25.22
N GLY A 167 -6.12 -13.53 26.35
CA GLY A 167 -7.46 -13.76 26.90
C GLY A 167 -8.60 -13.07 26.14
N GLN A 168 -8.30 -12.35 25.07
CA GLN A 168 -9.31 -11.91 24.09
C GLN A 168 -9.16 -12.81 22.86
N ASP A 169 -10.16 -13.65 22.63
CA ASP A 169 -10.28 -14.45 21.41
C ASP A 169 -9.87 -13.62 20.19
N ILE A 170 -8.71 -13.93 19.63
CA ILE A 170 -8.29 -13.36 18.35
C ILE A 170 -9.14 -14.05 17.30
N SER A 171 -10.35 -13.56 17.10
CA SER A 171 -11.25 -13.99 16.04
C SER A 171 -10.52 -13.89 14.69
N GLU A 172 -10.74 -14.86 13.81
CA GLU A 172 -10.24 -14.84 12.42
C GLU A 172 -10.57 -13.52 11.69
N THR A 173 -11.56 -12.78 12.17
CA THR A 173 -12.03 -11.50 11.62
C THR A 173 -11.65 -10.29 12.46
N ALA A 174 -10.82 -10.43 13.50
CA ALA A 174 -10.49 -9.34 14.42
C ALA A 174 -9.95 -8.08 13.71
N GLY A 175 -9.11 -8.25 12.70
CA GLY A 175 -8.59 -7.14 11.90
C GLY A 175 -9.60 -6.52 10.94
N LEU A 176 -10.77 -7.14 10.73
CA LEU A 176 -11.89 -6.61 9.96
C LEU A 176 -12.92 -5.94 10.86
N THR A 177 -13.24 -6.54 12.00
CA THR A 177 -14.31 -6.08 12.90
C THR A 177 -13.83 -5.11 13.98
N ARG A 178 -12.54 -5.22 14.38
CA ARG A 178 -11.89 -4.41 15.42
C ARG A 178 -10.59 -3.78 14.89
N SER A 179 -10.60 -3.32 13.65
CA SER A 179 -9.40 -2.81 12.98
C SER A 179 -8.74 -1.62 13.68
N ALA A 180 -9.53 -0.74 14.32
CA ALA A 180 -9.02 0.38 15.08
C ALA A 180 -8.41 -0.09 16.41
N GLU A 181 -9.09 -0.97 17.14
CA GLU A 181 -8.65 -1.50 18.43
C GLU A 181 -7.32 -2.27 18.32
N LEU A 182 -7.11 -3.03 17.24
CA LEU A 182 -5.83 -3.70 16.99
C LEU A 182 -4.66 -2.72 16.85
N SER A 183 -4.91 -1.48 16.43
CA SER A 183 -3.85 -0.46 16.35
C SER A 183 -3.42 0.05 17.73
N GLN A 184 -4.19 -0.24 18.79
CA GLN A 184 -3.92 0.16 20.17
C GLN A 184 -3.16 -0.90 20.97
N VAL A 185 -2.89 -2.06 20.40
CA VAL A 185 -2.10 -3.12 21.06
C VAL A 185 -0.61 -2.72 21.02
N PRO A 186 0.03 -2.48 22.18
CA PRO A 186 1.45 -2.21 22.24
C PRO A 186 2.24 -3.48 21.91
N LEU A 187 3.18 -3.41 20.98
CA LEU A 187 4.00 -4.52 20.52
C LEU A 187 5.49 -4.34 20.83
N LEU A 188 5.90 -3.15 21.24
CA LEU A 188 7.28 -2.81 21.60
C LEU A 188 7.31 -2.30 23.04
N ALA A 189 8.40 -2.60 23.76
CA ALA A 189 8.54 -2.24 25.17
C ALA A 189 8.43 -0.72 25.41
N GLU A 190 8.97 0.09 24.50
CA GLU A 190 8.87 1.55 24.57
C GLU A 190 7.43 2.08 24.47
N GLU A 191 6.54 1.34 23.86
CA GLU A 191 5.11 1.72 23.72
C GLU A 191 4.34 1.56 25.03
N LEU A 192 4.89 0.82 25.99
CA LEU A 192 4.33 0.69 27.34
C LEU A 192 4.69 1.86 28.25
N LEU A 193 5.64 2.72 27.84
CA LEU A 193 6.19 3.79 28.68
C LEU A 193 5.42 5.11 28.63
N GLY A 194 4.30 5.17 27.92
CA GLY A 194 3.45 6.36 27.84
C GLY A 194 4.11 7.53 27.08
N GLN A 195 3.99 7.54 25.77
CA GLN A 195 4.63 8.54 24.88
C GLN A 195 3.70 9.67 24.45
N LYS A 196 2.59 9.93 25.14
CA LYS A 196 1.59 10.94 24.75
C LYS A 196 2.17 12.33 24.46
N HIS A 197 3.22 12.74 25.19
CA HIS A 197 3.88 14.03 25.01
C HIS A 197 4.54 14.17 23.60
N LEU A 198 4.83 13.07 22.93
CA LEU A 198 5.38 13.03 21.58
C LEU A 198 4.29 13.13 20.49
N PHE A 199 3.04 13.00 20.89
CA PHE A 199 1.86 13.04 20.00
C PHE A 199 0.83 14.02 20.55
N PRO A 200 1.10 15.35 20.52
CA PRO A 200 0.23 16.36 21.13
C PRO A 200 -1.12 16.38 20.43
N GLU A 201 -2.16 16.08 21.19
CA GLU A 201 -3.54 16.01 20.70
C GLU A 201 -3.98 17.34 20.06
N GLY A 202 -4.72 17.26 18.96
CA GLY A 202 -5.21 18.44 18.22
C GLY A 202 -4.15 19.14 17.37
N ARG A 203 -2.87 18.77 17.46
CA ARG A 203 -1.83 19.30 16.59
C ARG A 203 -1.64 18.41 15.37
N LEU A 204 -2.14 18.89 14.23
CA LEU A 204 -2.12 18.17 12.97
C LEU A 204 -1.04 18.75 12.03
N ASP A 205 -0.52 17.91 11.15
CA ASP A 205 0.32 18.32 10.03
C ASP A 205 -0.53 18.87 8.85
N GLN A 206 0.13 19.26 7.77
CA GLN A 206 -0.53 19.77 6.57
C GLN A 206 -1.50 18.75 5.92
N ASP A 207 -1.33 17.48 6.20
CA ASP A 207 -2.15 16.39 5.67
C ASP A 207 -3.25 15.95 6.65
N LEU A 208 -3.50 16.76 7.67
CA LEU A 208 -4.47 16.52 8.75
C LEU A 208 -4.20 15.22 9.52
N GLN A 209 -2.93 14.87 9.69
CA GLN A 209 -2.50 13.78 10.55
C GLN A 209 -1.89 14.30 11.85
N GLN A 210 -1.96 13.50 12.90
CA GLN A 210 -1.30 13.76 14.17
C GLN A 210 0.19 14.01 13.96
N VAL A 211 0.72 15.10 14.53
CA VAL A 211 2.16 15.39 14.51
C VAL A 211 2.92 14.35 15.34
N ASP A 212 4.06 13.90 14.82
CA ASP A 212 4.99 12.98 15.47
C ASP A 212 6.28 13.72 15.84
N LEU A 213 6.47 13.96 17.13
CA LEU A 213 7.63 14.69 17.68
C LEU A 213 8.78 13.77 18.10
N ARG A 214 8.73 12.48 17.78
CA ARG A 214 9.85 11.57 18.07
C ARG A 214 11.13 12.05 17.41
N GLY A 215 12.25 11.97 18.11
CA GLY A 215 13.57 12.35 17.58
C GLY A 215 14.07 11.44 16.47
N ARG A 216 13.53 10.22 16.41
CA ARG A 216 13.89 9.18 15.41
C ARG A 216 12.67 8.35 15.05
N ASN A 217 12.58 7.95 13.78
CA ASN A 217 11.52 7.10 13.27
C ASN A 217 12.07 6.07 12.30
N SER A 218 11.20 5.19 11.79
CA SER A 218 11.50 4.10 10.85
C SER A 218 12.32 4.53 9.63
N TRP A 219 12.10 5.76 9.14
CA TRP A 219 12.79 6.29 7.97
C TRP A 219 14.29 6.52 8.18
N ARG A 220 14.72 6.57 9.44
CA ARG A 220 16.11 6.80 9.84
C ARG A 220 16.82 5.55 10.36
N LEU A 221 16.16 4.40 10.46
CA LEU A 221 16.74 3.19 11.01
C LEU A 221 17.71 2.52 10.04
N LEU A 222 18.85 2.09 10.58
CA LEU A 222 19.78 1.16 9.94
C LEU A 222 19.29 -0.28 10.13
N MET A 223 19.82 -1.23 9.37
CA MET A 223 19.37 -2.63 9.36
C MET A 223 19.32 -3.26 10.76
N HIS A 224 20.36 -3.08 11.57
CA HIS A 224 20.48 -3.66 12.93
C HIS A 224 19.58 -2.97 13.97
N GLU A 225 18.97 -1.83 13.62
CA GLU A 225 18.12 -1.04 14.51
C GLU A 225 16.63 -1.29 14.27
N VAL A 226 16.29 -2.00 13.18
CA VAL A 226 14.88 -2.29 12.84
C VAL A 226 14.36 -3.40 13.75
N PRO A 227 13.33 -3.13 14.58
CA PRO A 227 12.69 -4.18 15.37
C PRO A 227 12.06 -5.25 14.49
N SER A 228 12.08 -6.52 14.92
CA SER A 228 11.43 -7.61 14.16
C SER A 228 9.94 -7.37 13.92
N VAL A 229 9.24 -6.80 14.90
CA VAL A 229 7.82 -6.41 14.77
C VAL A 229 7.64 -5.45 13.60
N GLU A 230 8.44 -4.40 13.51
CA GLU A 230 8.34 -3.40 12.44
C GLU A 230 8.70 -3.99 11.07
N LEU A 231 9.73 -4.84 11.01
CA LEU A 231 10.07 -5.57 9.80
C LEU A 231 8.87 -6.38 9.29
N LEU A 232 8.25 -7.19 10.18
CA LEU A 232 7.12 -8.04 9.82
C LEU A 232 5.89 -7.22 9.42
N GLU A 233 5.53 -6.19 10.20
CA GLU A 233 4.40 -5.31 9.86
C GLU A 233 4.58 -4.66 8.48
N THR A 234 5.79 -4.17 8.18
CA THR A 234 6.09 -3.54 6.89
C THR A 234 5.94 -4.53 5.74
N GLN A 235 6.39 -5.78 5.90
CA GLN A 235 6.19 -6.81 4.87
C GLN A 235 4.72 -7.18 4.72
N LEU A 236 3.99 -7.35 5.82
CA LEU A 236 2.55 -7.69 5.81
C LEU A 236 1.74 -6.63 5.07
N VAL A 237 1.93 -5.35 5.40
CA VAL A 237 1.14 -4.25 4.82
C VAL A 237 1.53 -3.97 3.37
N ASN A 238 2.85 -3.90 3.08
CA ASN A 238 3.33 -3.35 1.81
C ASN A 238 3.52 -4.39 0.70
N ALA A 239 3.56 -5.69 1.03
CA ALA A 239 3.81 -6.76 0.06
C ALA A 239 2.83 -7.92 0.17
N ILE A 240 2.63 -8.48 1.37
CA ILE A 240 1.83 -9.69 1.57
C ILE A 240 0.33 -9.42 1.38
N ALA A 241 -0.21 -8.36 2.01
CA ALA A 241 -1.62 -8.01 1.84
C ALA A 241 -1.98 -7.69 0.38
N PRO A 242 -1.20 -6.87 -0.37
CA PRO A 242 -1.40 -6.72 -1.82
C PRO A 242 -1.38 -8.03 -2.60
N PHE A 243 -0.47 -8.96 -2.25
CA PHE A 243 -0.44 -10.28 -2.89
C PHE A 243 -1.74 -11.04 -2.64
N LEU A 244 -2.20 -11.13 -1.38
CA LEU A 244 -3.43 -11.83 -1.02
C LEU A 244 -4.65 -11.21 -1.72
N ILE A 245 -4.80 -9.89 -1.67
CA ILE A 245 -5.92 -9.16 -2.29
C ILE A 245 -5.95 -9.44 -3.79
N ASN A 246 -4.81 -9.28 -4.49
CA ASN A 246 -4.73 -9.52 -5.93
C ASN A 246 -5.08 -10.98 -6.28
N ALA A 247 -4.53 -11.94 -5.53
CA ALA A 247 -4.75 -13.36 -5.79
C ALA A 247 -6.19 -13.79 -5.52
N ARG A 248 -6.75 -13.39 -4.37
CA ARG A 248 -8.11 -13.82 -3.94
C ARG A 248 -9.22 -13.15 -4.72
N LEU A 249 -9.01 -11.91 -5.18
CA LEU A 249 -10.03 -11.16 -5.93
C LEU A 249 -9.89 -11.32 -7.47
N LYS A 250 -8.88 -12.04 -7.99
CA LYS A 250 -8.78 -12.35 -9.42
C LYS A 250 -10.10 -12.95 -9.96
N PRO A 251 -10.72 -13.96 -9.33
CA PRO A 251 -11.99 -14.52 -9.80
C PRO A 251 -13.12 -13.48 -9.88
N LEU A 252 -13.18 -12.52 -8.93
CA LEU A 252 -14.16 -11.43 -8.96
C LEU A 252 -13.90 -10.46 -10.10
N MET A 253 -12.64 -10.18 -10.42
CA MET A 253 -12.25 -9.37 -11.57
C MET A 253 -12.58 -10.07 -12.89
N LEU A 254 -12.63 -11.40 -12.95
CA LEU A 254 -13.00 -12.13 -14.15
C LEU A 254 -14.52 -12.18 -14.39
N ARG A 255 -15.34 -11.85 -13.40
CA ARG A 255 -16.80 -11.81 -13.58
C ARG A 255 -17.20 -10.73 -14.57
N THR A 256 -18.18 -11.06 -15.39
CA THR A 256 -18.82 -10.17 -16.36
C THR A 256 -20.31 -10.05 -16.05
N GLU A 257 -20.92 -8.95 -16.44
CA GLU A 257 -22.38 -8.82 -16.37
C GLU A 257 -23.01 -9.77 -17.41
N ALA A 258 -24.11 -10.41 -17.02
CA ALA A 258 -24.84 -11.30 -17.92
C ALA A 258 -25.20 -10.58 -19.22
N GLY A 259 -24.88 -11.20 -20.37
CA GLY A 259 -25.13 -10.63 -21.69
C GLY A 259 -24.13 -9.58 -22.18
N THR A 260 -23.03 -9.37 -21.45
CA THR A 260 -21.94 -8.49 -21.90
C THR A 260 -20.68 -9.28 -22.24
N GLU A 261 -19.92 -8.78 -23.23
CA GLU A 261 -18.60 -9.34 -23.52
C GLU A 261 -17.63 -9.09 -22.33
N PRO A 262 -16.69 -10.02 -22.07
CA PRO A 262 -15.68 -9.85 -21.04
C PRO A 262 -14.89 -8.54 -21.24
N SER A 263 -14.92 -7.67 -20.26
CA SER A 263 -14.14 -6.44 -20.28
C SER A 263 -12.65 -6.78 -20.15
N ARG A 264 -11.85 -6.43 -21.18
CA ARG A 264 -10.38 -6.49 -21.13
C ARG A 264 -9.77 -5.16 -20.63
N ASP A 265 -10.47 -4.48 -19.75
CA ASP A 265 -10.15 -3.14 -19.30
C ASP A 265 -10.27 -3.07 -17.77
N LYS A 266 -9.57 -3.98 -17.12
CA LYS A 266 -9.50 -4.09 -15.67
C LYS A 266 -8.07 -3.81 -15.21
N HIS A 267 -7.92 -3.17 -14.06
CA HIS A 267 -6.63 -2.68 -13.63
C HIS A 267 -6.32 -3.05 -12.20
N ILE A 268 -5.06 -3.45 -11.96
CA ILE A 268 -4.45 -3.54 -10.64
C ILE A 268 -3.32 -2.52 -10.61
N VAL A 269 -3.36 -1.60 -9.64
CA VAL A 269 -2.34 -0.60 -9.41
C VAL A 269 -1.69 -0.86 -8.06
N ASN A 270 -0.45 -1.33 -8.07
CA ASN A 270 0.36 -1.53 -6.89
C ASN A 270 1.18 -0.26 -6.63
N VAL A 271 0.85 0.51 -5.58
CA VAL A 271 1.56 1.74 -5.26
C VAL A 271 2.92 1.40 -4.62
N SER A 272 3.93 1.52 -5.43
CA SER A 272 5.31 1.24 -5.07
C SER A 272 6.10 2.53 -4.81
N ALA A 273 7.40 2.46 -4.94
CA ALA A 273 8.32 3.59 -4.85
C ALA A 273 9.66 3.23 -5.51
N VAL A 274 10.41 4.27 -5.89
CA VAL A 274 11.77 4.16 -6.42
C VAL A 274 12.71 3.42 -5.44
N GLU A 275 12.39 3.40 -4.16
CA GLU A 275 13.11 2.67 -3.10
C GLU A 275 13.17 1.16 -3.36
N GLY A 276 12.19 0.59 -4.06
CA GLY A 276 12.16 -0.82 -4.47
C GLY A 276 12.97 -1.16 -5.72
N GLN A 277 13.65 -0.20 -6.35
CA GLN A 277 14.47 -0.43 -7.54
C GLN A 277 15.90 -0.86 -7.19
N PHE A 278 16.40 -1.93 -7.84
CA PHE A 278 17.78 -2.39 -7.69
C PHE A 278 18.78 -1.48 -8.41
N TYR A 279 18.41 -0.93 -9.55
CA TYR A 279 19.33 -0.19 -10.44
C TYR A 279 19.39 1.32 -10.15
N ARG A 280 18.84 1.76 -9.01
CA ARG A 280 18.95 3.16 -8.61
C ARG A 280 20.41 3.52 -8.34
N ARG A 281 20.93 4.56 -9.04
CA ARG A 281 22.33 5.00 -8.95
C ARG A 281 22.75 5.37 -7.53
N PHE A 282 21.84 5.92 -6.74
CA PHE A 282 22.10 6.29 -5.35
C PHE A 282 21.03 5.72 -4.43
N LYS A 283 21.47 5.04 -3.38
CA LYS A 283 20.60 4.47 -2.36
C LYS A 283 21.22 4.68 -0.98
N THR A 284 20.41 5.18 -0.03
CA THR A 284 20.86 5.32 1.35
C THR A 284 20.93 3.98 2.06
N THR A 285 21.62 3.92 3.21
CA THR A 285 21.69 2.71 4.05
C THR A 285 20.50 2.59 4.99
N LYS A 286 19.56 3.56 4.96
CA LYS A 286 18.43 3.68 5.88
C LYS A 286 17.18 2.95 5.36
N HIS A 287 16.24 2.70 6.26
CA HIS A 287 14.93 2.05 6.03
C HIS A 287 14.98 0.80 5.13
N PRO A 288 15.91 -0.16 5.37
CA PRO A 288 16.09 -1.32 4.48
C PRO A 288 14.85 -2.21 4.39
N HIS A 289 14.07 -2.34 5.46
CA HIS A 289 12.84 -3.11 5.53
C HIS A 289 11.74 -2.58 4.59
N THR A 290 11.61 -1.25 4.47
CA THR A 290 10.69 -0.61 3.50
C THR A 290 11.17 -0.84 2.06
N ASN A 291 12.48 -0.70 1.82
CA ASN A 291 13.08 -0.98 0.50
C ASN A 291 12.82 -2.42 0.07
N MET A 292 12.99 -3.40 0.99
CA MET A 292 12.70 -4.81 0.74
C MET A 292 11.24 -5.04 0.36
N ALA A 293 10.29 -4.45 1.10
CA ALA A 293 8.87 -4.62 0.83
C ALA A 293 8.46 -4.02 -0.54
N LYS A 294 9.00 -2.86 -0.90
CA LYS A 294 8.75 -2.26 -2.22
C LYS A 294 9.40 -3.04 -3.36
N ALA A 295 10.57 -3.65 -3.13
CA ALA A 295 11.19 -4.56 -4.10
C ALA A 295 10.34 -5.83 -4.29
N ALA A 296 9.80 -6.41 -3.21
CA ALA A 296 8.90 -7.55 -3.25
C ALA A 296 7.62 -7.22 -4.05
N LEU A 297 7.01 -6.05 -3.81
CA LEU A 297 5.82 -5.59 -4.53
C LEU A 297 6.10 -5.41 -6.02
N ASN A 298 7.25 -4.83 -6.39
CA ASN A 298 7.69 -4.68 -7.77
C ASN A 298 7.92 -6.05 -8.45
N MET A 299 8.54 -6.99 -7.75
CA MET A 299 8.79 -8.34 -8.28
C MET A 299 7.50 -9.12 -8.47
N MET A 300 6.55 -9.03 -7.52
CA MET A 300 5.21 -9.60 -7.66
C MET A 300 4.53 -9.08 -8.93
N THR A 301 4.52 -7.75 -9.13
CA THR A 301 3.94 -7.13 -10.32
C THR A 301 4.60 -7.66 -11.60
N ARG A 302 5.94 -7.65 -11.65
CA ARG A 302 6.69 -8.12 -12.82
C ARG A 302 6.42 -9.58 -13.15
N THR A 303 6.33 -10.43 -12.12
CA THR A 303 6.13 -11.86 -12.29
C THR A 303 4.70 -12.18 -12.77
N SER A 304 3.70 -11.48 -12.22
CA SER A 304 2.28 -11.84 -12.42
C SER A 304 1.60 -11.10 -13.56
N ALA A 305 2.16 -9.96 -14.01
CA ALA A 305 1.49 -9.09 -14.97
C ALA A 305 1.12 -9.79 -16.29
N ALA A 306 1.97 -10.68 -16.80
CA ALA A 306 1.72 -11.39 -18.06
C ALA A 306 0.53 -12.35 -17.96
N ASP A 307 0.42 -13.10 -16.85
CA ASP A 307 -0.71 -14.01 -16.60
C ASP A 307 -2.03 -13.22 -16.46
N TYR A 308 -2.02 -12.13 -15.68
CA TYR A 308 -3.21 -11.29 -15.53
C TYR A 308 -3.62 -10.59 -16.83
N TYR A 309 -2.66 -10.17 -17.65
CA TYR A 309 -2.94 -9.57 -18.94
C TYR A 309 -3.62 -10.54 -19.92
N ALA A 310 -3.25 -11.81 -19.91
CA ALA A 310 -3.93 -12.84 -20.71
C ALA A 310 -5.43 -12.87 -20.42
N ASP A 311 -5.82 -12.61 -19.18
CA ASP A 311 -7.20 -12.52 -18.70
C ASP A 311 -7.83 -11.12 -18.83
N GLY A 312 -7.13 -10.17 -19.46
CA GLY A 312 -7.62 -8.79 -19.68
C GLY A 312 -7.49 -7.88 -18.44
N ILE A 313 -6.61 -8.21 -17.50
CA ILE A 313 -6.33 -7.43 -16.30
C ILE A 313 -4.93 -6.81 -16.43
N HIS A 314 -4.85 -5.49 -16.48
CA HIS A 314 -3.59 -4.75 -16.54
C HIS A 314 -3.04 -4.55 -15.12
N MET A 315 -1.87 -5.10 -14.83
CA MET A 315 -1.22 -4.96 -13.52
C MET A 315 0.00 -4.05 -13.63
N ASN A 316 0.00 -2.97 -12.86
CA ASN A 316 1.05 -1.95 -12.88
C ASN A 316 1.61 -1.67 -11.47
N SER A 317 2.92 -1.40 -11.37
CA SER A 317 3.53 -0.75 -10.21
C SER A 317 3.73 0.72 -10.51
N VAL A 318 3.28 1.60 -9.60
CA VAL A 318 3.34 3.05 -9.75
C VAL A 318 4.20 3.65 -8.66
N ASP A 319 5.18 4.45 -9.03
CA ASP A 319 5.89 5.34 -8.12
C ASP A 319 5.20 6.71 -8.12
N THR A 320 4.67 7.11 -6.97
CA THR A 320 4.00 8.40 -6.80
C THR A 320 4.96 9.59 -6.82
N GLY A 321 6.26 9.32 -6.74
CA GLY A 321 7.30 10.32 -6.58
C GLY A 321 7.38 10.84 -5.13
N TRP A 322 8.16 11.89 -4.94
CA TRP A 322 8.38 12.48 -3.61
C TRP A 322 7.26 13.46 -3.27
N VAL A 323 6.31 13.03 -2.45
CA VAL A 323 5.10 13.78 -2.08
C VAL A 323 5.18 14.30 -0.65
N THR A 324 5.71 13.49 0.29
CA THR A 324 5.83 13.87 1.71
C THR A 324 7.24 13.65 2.22
N ASP A 325 7.65 14.44 3.22
CA ASP A 325 8.90 14.22 3.95
C ASP A 325 8.61 13.29 5.14
N GLU A 326 9.12 12.07 5.08
CA GLU A 326 8.93 11.05 6.12
C GLU A 326 9.96 11.17 7.26
N ASP A 327 10.84 12.15 7.21
CA ASP A 327 11.79 12.42 8.29
C ASP A 327 11.08 12.91 9.57
N PRO A 328 11.70 12.70 10.76
CA PRO A 328 11.23 13.31 12.00
C PRO A 328 10.98 14.81 11.84
N ALA A 329 9.94 15.33 12.50
CA ALA A 329 9.46 16.72 12.32
C ALA A 329 10.56 17.78 12.44
N HIS A 330 11.49 17.63 13.41
CA HIS A 330 12.59 18.58 13.59
C HIS A 330 13.59 18.57 12.43
N ILE A 331 13.82 17.42 11.78
CA ILE A 331 14.69 17.30 10.60
C ILE A 331 13.98 17.90 9.39
N ALA A 332 12.71 17.60 9.19
CA ALA A 332 11.91 18.16 8.09
C ALA A 332 11.87 19.70 8.19
N THR A 333 11.60 20.25 9.39
CA THR A 333 11.61 21.70 9.64
C THR A 333 12.98 22.32 9.34
N ARG A 334 14.07 21.68 9.76
CA ARG A 334 15.43 22.16 9.49
C ARG A 334 15.73 22.17 7.99
N LYS A 335 15.35 21.13 7.24
CA LYS A 335 15.53 21.12 5.77
C LYS A 335 14.81 22.26 5.08
N VAL A 336 13.59 22.58 5.51
CA VAL A 336 12.84 23.72 5.00
C VAL A 336 13.57 25.03 5.33
N ALA A 337 14.01 25.22 6.58
CA ALA A 337 14.65 26.44 7.03
C ALA A 337 16.02 26.68 6.38
N GLU A 338 16.88 25.65 6.31
CA GLU A 338 18.27 25.77 5.85
C GLU A 338 18.40 25.64 4.32
N HIS A 339 17.60 24.74 3.72
CA HIS A 339 17.72 24.39 2.30
C HIS A 339 16.54 24.81 1.45
N ARG A 340 15.50 25.45 2.04
CA ARG A 340 14.22 25.78 1.39
C ARG A 340 13.63 24.55 0.68
N PHE A 341 13.88 23.37 1.25
CA PHE A 341 13.48 22.12 0.64
C PHE A 341 12.01 21.83 0.95
N HIS A 342 11.26 21.60 -0.12
CA HIS A 342 9.91 21.03 -0.07
C HIS A 342 9.85 19.84 -1.01
N PRO A 343 9.05 18.80 -0.70
CA PRO A 343 8.75 17.77 -1.68
C PRO A 343 8.24 18.39 -2.99
N PRO A 344 8.72 17.91 -4.15
CA PRO A 344 8.40 18.55 -5.44
C PRO A 344 6.96 18.32 -5.90
N LEU A 345 6.24 17.38 -5.26
CA LEU A 345 4.88 16.99 -5.60
C LEU A 345 4.00 17.10 -4.35
N ASP A 346 2.68 17.26 -4.57
CA ASP A 346 1.68 17.20 -3.53
C ASP A 346 0.88 15.88 -3.54
N ILE A 347 -0.06 15.77 -2.60
CA ILE A 347 -0.92 14.58 -2.48
C ILE A 347 -1.86 14.41 -3.69
N VAL A 348 -2.20 15.49 -4.40
CA VAL A 348 -3.06 15.47 -5.59
C VAL A 348 -2.28 14.96 -6.80
N ASP A 349 -1.01 15.35 -6.93
CA ASP A 349 -0.08 14.84 -7.94
C ASP A 349 0.18 13.35 -7.76
N GLY A 350 0.45 12.94 -6.51
CA GLY A 350 0.63 11.52 -6.19
C GLY A 350 -0.60 10.69 -6.54
N ALA A 351 -1.79 11.20 -6.21
CA ALA A 351 -3.06 10.55 -6.55
C ALA A 351 -3.31 10.51 -8.07
N ALA A 352 -2.95 11.57 -8.80
CA ALA A 352 -3.07 11.58 -10.26
C ALA A 352 -2.24 10.48 -10.89
N ARG A 353 -1.02 10.23 -10.41
CA ARG A 353 -0.16 9.13 -10.87
C ARG A 353 -0.75 7.75 -10.59
N ILE A 354 -1.42 7.56 -9.46
CA ILE A 354 -2.08 6.30 -9.12
C ILE A 354 -3.22 5.98 -10.09
N VAL A 355 -4.04 6.98 -10.46
CA VAL A 355 -5.19 6.77 -11.33
C VAL A 355 -4.84 6.85 -12.83
N ASP A 356 -3.66 7.35 -13.19
CA ASP A 356 -3.23 7.51 -14.58
C ASP A 356 -3.24 6.21 -15.41
N PRO A 357 -2.75 5.05 -14.94
CA PRO A 357 -2.83 3.80 -15.69
C PRO A 357 -4.25 3.42 -16.08
N ILE A 358 -5.22 3.69 -15.20
CA ILE A 358 -6.64 3.45 -15.43
C ILE A 358 -7.18 4.45 -16.48
N GLY A 359 -6.88 5.74 -16.31
CA GLY A 359 -7.39 6.81 -17.16
C GLY A 359 -6.86 6.76 -18.59
N ARG A 360 -5.57 6.46 -18.79
CA ARG A 360 -4.95 6.39 -20.13
C ARG A 360 -5.51 5.27 -20.98
N THR A 361 -5.72 4.09 -20.42
CA THR A 361 -6.28 2.96 -21.17
C THR A 361 -7.71 3.26 -21.62
N LEU A 362 -8.53 3.88 -20.75
CA LEU A 362 -9.87 4.33 -21.10
C LEU A 362 -9.86 5.41 -22.21
N ALA A 363 -8.94 6.37 -22.12
CA ALA A 363 -8.82 7.45 -23.12
C ALA A 363 -8.32 6.96 -24.49
N VAL A 364 -7.42 5.97 -24.54
CA VAL A 364 -6.92 5.37 -25.78
C VAL A 364 -8.04 4.61 -26.51
N ARG A 365 -8.89 3.89 -25.77
CA ARG A 365 -10.05 3.21 -26.36
C ARG A 365 -11.12 4.17 -26.88
N ALA A 366 -11.30 5.32 -26.21
CA ALA A 366 -12.26 6.35 -26.65
C ALA A 366 -11.80 7.11 -27.91
N ARG A 367 -10.50 7.13 -28.18
CA ARG A 367 -9.93 7.76 -29.39
C ARG A 367 -9.32 6.67 -30.26
N HIS A 368 -10.04 6.19 -31.22
CA HIS A 368 -9.47 5.35 -32.28
C HIS A 368 -8.23 6.07 -32.84
N CYS A 369 -7.03 5.51 -32.59
CA CYS A 369 -5.76 5.76 -33.23
C CYS A 369 -4.61 6.35 -32.42
N ARG A 370 -3.53 5.62 -32.58
CA ARG A 370 -2.08 5.85 -32.36
C ARG A 370 -1.55 5.60 -30.95
N PRO A 371 -0.57 4.68 -30.83
CA PRO A 371 0.20 4.53 -29.61
C PRO A 371 1.01 5.81 -29.41
N ALA A 372 0.66 6.61 -28.41
CA ALA A 372 1.53 7.66 -27.93
C ALA A 372 2.72 6.96 -27.24
N VAL A 373 3.92 7.22 -27.74
CA VAL A 373 5.15 6.93 -27.02
C VAL A 373 5.08 7.73 -25.72
N VAL A 374 4.90 7.05 -24.61
CA VAL A 374 4.90 7.66 -23.28
C VAL A 374 6.36 7.84 -22.87
N ASP A 375 6.72 9.09 -22.63
CA ASP A 375 8.01 9.42 -22.02
C ASP A 375 8.04 8.86 -20.58
N VAL A 376 8.86 7.81 -20.37
CA VAL A 376 8.85 6.93 -19.20
C VAL A 376 9.67 7.52 -18.05
N GLY A 377 9.56 8.81 -17.83
CA GLY A 377 10.39 9.48 -16.81
C GLY A 377 10.19 9.01 -15.37
N LEU A 378 9.10 8.32 -14.98
CA LEU A 378 8.83 8.01 -13.56
C LEU A 378 7.92 6.81 -13.28
N LEU A 379 7.49 6.09 -14.29
CA LEU A 379 6.65 4.91 -14.09
C LEU A 379 7.51 3.64 -14.16
N LEU A 380 7.55 2.87 -13.09
CA LEU A 380 7.86 1.45 -13.16
C LEU A 380 6.66 0.74 -13.81
N GLN A 381 6.40 1.05 -15.09
CA GLN A 381 5.50 0.22 -15.87
C GLN A 381 6.24 -1.06 -16.22
N VAL A 382 5.93 -2.13 -15.54
CA VAL A 382 6.09 -3.45 -16.09
C VAL A 382 4.80 -3.70 -16.89
N ASP A 383 4.71 -3.11 -18.05
CA ASP A 383 3.56 -3.29 -18.90
C ASP A 383 3.73 -4.56 -19.73
N ALA A 384 3.12 -5.65 -19.27
CA ALA A 384 2.99 -6.87 -20.08
C ALA A 384 2.22 -6.59 -21.40
N ALA A 385 1.45 -5.49 -21.46
CA ALA A 385 0.73 -5.08 -22.67
C ALA A 385 1.69 -4.66 -23.78
N LEU A 386 2.83 -4.03 -23.49
CA LEU A 386 3.84 -3.72 -24.51
C LEU A 386 4.50 -4.98 -25.10
N HIS A 387 4.69 -6.01 -24.28
CA HIS A 387 5.20 -7.29 -24.76
C HIS A 387 4.18 -8.03 -25.61
N ALA A 388 2.90 -7.97 -25.28
CA ALA A 388 1.82 -8.61 -26.04
C ALA A 388 1.47 -7.84 -27.32
N LEU A 389 1.56 -6.50 -27.34
CA LEU A 389 1.43 -5.69 -28.57
C LEU A 389 2.57 -5.97 -29.55
N SER A 390 3.80 -6.22 -29.09
CA SER A 390 4.90 -6.66 -29.95
C SER A 390 4.69 -8.06 -30.55
N CYS A 391 3.92 -8.91 -29.88
CA CYS A 391 3.57 -10.26 -30.36
C CYS A 391 2.32 -10.29 -31.25
N GLN A 392 1.49 -9.24 -31.25
CA GLN A 392 0.27 -9.14 -32.08
C GLN A 392 0.46 -8.34 -33.39
N LEU A 393 1.62 -7.74 -33.60
CA LEU A 393 1.96 -7.18 -34.90
C LEU A 393 2.18 -8.33 -35.90
N VAL A 394 1.30 -8.36 -36.89
CA VAL A 394 1.26 -9.34 -37.99
C VAL A 394 2.67 -9.66 -38.49
N PRO A 395 3.02 -10.94 -38.73
CA PRO A 395 4.36 -11.37 -39.13
C PRO A 395 4.98 -10.75 -40.40
N GLY A 396 4.23 -9.89 -41.10
CA GLY A 396 4.69 -9.24 -42.31
C GLY A 396 5.33 -7.84 -42.16
N GLN A 397 5.15 -7.15 -41.04
CA GLN A 397 5.64 -5.77 -40.89
C GLN A 397 6.95 -5.61 -40.08
N LEU A 398 7.46 -6.69 -39.48
CA LEU A 398 8.71 -6.66 -38.70
C LEU A 398 9.97 -7.04 -39.50
N ARG A 399 9.88 -7.28 -40.82
CA ARG A 399 11.07 -7.60 -41.62
C ARG A 399 11.97 -6.40 -41.95
N GLY A 400 11.63 -5.20 -41.52
CA GLY A 400 12.34 -3.96 -41.86
C GLY A 400 13.23 -3.36 -40.77
N VAL A 401 13.16 -3.81 -39.51
CA VAL A 401 13.77 -3.08 -38.38
C VAL A 401 14.87 -3.85 -37.64
N VAL A 402 15.11 -5.11 -37.97
CA VAL A 402 16.24 -5.87 -37.39
C VAL A 402 17.15 -6.33 -38.53
N ARG A 403 17.89 -5.42 -39.13
CA ARG A 403 19.15 -5.70 -39.76
C ARG A 403 20.27 -5.11 -38.90
N GLY A 404 20.68 -5.86 -37.90
CA GLY A 404 22.06 -5.76 -37.39
C GLY A 404 23.03 -6.24 -38.43
N PRO A 405 24.29 -5.76 -38.48
CA PRO A 405 25.23 -6.17 -39.49
C PRO A 405 25.55 -7.65 -39.35
N GLN A 406 25.19 -8.43 -40.36
CA GLN A 406 25.70 -9.78 -40.53
C GLN A 406 27.09 -9.69 -41.13
N GLY A 407 28.03 -10.42 -40.52
CA GLY A 407 29.20 -10.92 -41.19
C GLY A 407 30.42 -10.00 -41.14
N GLY A 408 31.27 -10.23 -40.18
CA GLY A 408 32.64 -9.82 -40.14
C GLY A 408 33.44 -10.87 -39.34
N ASP A 409 34.37 -11.50 -40.00
CA ASP A 409 35.17 -12.64 -39.59
C ASP A 409 35.69 -12.64 -38.15
N SER A 410 35.55 -13.78 -37.49
CA SER A 410 36.17 -14.17 -36.23
C SER A 410 37.68 -14.47 -36.39
N ALA A 411 38.50 -13.48 -36.62
CA ALA A 411 39.93 -13.60 -36.54
C ALA A 411 40.61 -12.23 -36.52
N ASP A 412 40.54 -11.47 -35.40
CA ASP A 412 41.54 -10.45 -35.03
C ASP A 412 41.18 -9.67 -33.74
N VAL A 413 40.83 -10.35 -32.66
CA VAL A 413 40.80 -9.71 -31.32
C VAL A 413 41.63 -10.53 -30.31
N ARG A 414 42.87 -10.83 -30.71
CA ARG A 414 43.91 -11.31 -29.79
C ARG A 414 45.24 -10.60 -30.05
N ARG A 415 45.28 -9.28 -29.92
CA ARG A 415 46.51 -8.51 -29.73
C ARG A 415 46.18 -7.05 -29.48
N GLN A 416 45.89 -6.73 -28.23
CA GLN A 416 46.17 -5.42 -27.63
C GLN A 416 45.73 -5.39 -26.17
N VAL A 417 46.40 -6.19 -25.34
CA VAL A 417 46.50 -5.91 -23.89
C VAL A 417 48.00 -6.02 -23.59
N GLY A 418 48.66 -4.93 -23.75
CA GLY A 418 50.08 -4.77 -23.45
C GLY A 418 50.37 -3.31 -23.10
N GLY A 419 50.49 -3.06 -21.81
CA GLY A 419 51.42 -2.07 -21.28
C GLY A 419 50.95 -0.62 -21.22
N GLU A 420 50.48 -0.19 -20.07
CA GLU A 420 50.91 1.11 -19.53
C GLU A 420 50.87 1.09 -17.99
N ARG A 421 52.08 1.04 -17.44
CA ARG A 421 52.33 1.37 -16.01
C ARG A 421 52.22 2.89 -15.88
N VAL A 422 51.30 3.36 -15.05
CA VAL A 422 51.30 4.75 -14.61
C VAL A 422 51.70 4.83 -13.13
N ARG A 423 52.69 5.65 -12.93
CA ARG A 423 53.38 6.01 -11.69
C ARG A 423 52.40 6.56 -10.62
N ARG A 424 52.70 6.13 -9.39
CA ARG A 424 52.23 6.81 -8.17
C ARG A 424 52.83 8.20 -8.09
N ASP A 425 51.98 9.19 -7.87
CA ASP A 425 52.39 10.40 -7.19
C ASP A 425 51.45 10.69 -6.01
N ARG A 426 52.07 10.72 -4.84
CA ARG A 426 51.48 11.16 -3.58
C ARG A 426 51.52 12.69 -3.55
N LYS A 427 50.36 13.33 -3.29
CA LYS A 427 50.37 14.58 -2.52
C LYS A 427 49.04 14.76 -1.74
N ARG A 428 49.22 14.90 -0.48
CA ARG A 428 48.45 15.32 0.66
C ARG A 428 47.44 16.49 0.41
N GLY A 429 46.38 16.45 1.17
CA GLY A 429 45.77 17.70 1.68
C GLY A 429 44.28 17.63 1.97
N HIS A 430 43.93 17.30 3.21
CA HIS A 430 42.90 17.87 4.11
C HIS A 430 41.61 18.50 3.52
N LYS A 431 40.45 18.04 3.87
CA LYS A 431 39.65 18.37 5.06
C LYS A 431 38.26 17.74 4.95
N ALA A 432 37.85 17.14 6.05
CA ALA A 432 36.51 16.68 6.35
C ALA A 432 35.53 17.84 6.49
N VAL A 433 34.27 17.58 6.13
CA VAL A 433 33.10 18.08 6.87
C VAL A 433 32.02 17.02 6.79
N GLU A 434 31.53 16.70 7.97
CA GLU A 434 30.50 15.72 8.34
C GLU A 434 29.17 15.84 7.60
#